data_cfc164cb6ac441c2a6ef7128db622dfc
#
_entry.id   cfc164cb6ac441c2a6ef7128db622dfc
#
_cell.length_a   1.000
_cell.length_b   1.000
_cell.length_c   1.000
_cell.angle_alpha   90.00
_cell.angle_beta   90.00
_cell.angle_gamma   90.00
#
_symmetry.space_group_name_H-M   'P 1'
#
loop_
_entity.id
_entity.type
_entity.pdbx_description
1 polymer ?
#
loop_
_entity_poly.entity_id
_entity_poly.type
_entity_poly.pdbx_seq_one_letter_code
_entity_poly.pdbx_strand_id
1 'polypeptide(L)'
;MKVHTSNYAIEGFTAAVDEKKLAQLCRENRISFTVDLGSGTLVNLEEFGLPHEPTPAETIAAGADLVTFSGDKLLGGPQAGIIVGKQDLIKKIRRNPMKRALRLDKMTIAALSAVMDLYRQPEKLISSIPGLRALSRKPEEINQTCKKIIKPISDWVGNSFSVQIIECESQVGSGSMPNRRLKSAAISITPNFSKR
;
A
#
# COMPACT_ATOMS: atom_id res chain seq x y z
N MET A 1 -6.95 5.35 20.10
CA MET A 1 -6.69 5.03 18.69
C MET A 1 -5.25 5.37 18.37
N LYS A 2 -4.52 4.49 17.67
CA LYS A 2 -3.20 4.75 17.08
C LYS A 2 -3.37 4.82 15.56
N VAL A 3 -2.73 5.79 14.91
CA VAL A 3 -2.70 5.93 13.45
C VAL A 3 -1.30 5.60 12.97
N HIS A 4 -1.22 4.67 12.01
CA HIS A 4 0.04 4.31 11.37
C HIS A 4 0.42 5.36 10.33
N THR A 5 1.71 5.70 10.26
CA THR A 5 2.24 6.71 9.33
C THR A 5 2.43 6.13 7.93
N SER A 6 1.35 5.62 7.31
CA SER A 6 1.44 4.90 6.04
C SER A 6 1.85 5.79 4.85
N ASN A 7 1.55 7.10 4.90
CA ASN A 7 1.72 8.02 3.77
C ASN A 7 2.61 9.24 4.08
N TYR A 8 3.24 9.29 5.26
CA TYR A 8 4.22 10.32 5.63
C TYR A 8 5.28 9.74 6.55
N ALA A 9 6.40 10.43 6.67
CA ALA A 9 7.44 10.10 7.62
C ALA A 9 7.60 11.20 8.64
N ILE A 10 7.93 10.79 9.85
CA ILE A 10 8.27 11.70 10.92
C ILE A 10 9.78 11.65 11.08
N GLU A 11 10.44 12.78 10.86
CA GLU A 11 11.88 12.94 11.01
C GLU A 11 12.20 13.77 12.26
N GLY A 12 13.37 13.51 12.87
CA GLY A 12 13.86 14.21 14.05
C GLY A 12 13.83 13.37 15.32
N PHE A 13 13.89 14.04 16.48
CA PHE A 13 13.89 13.40 17.81
C PHE A 13 12.46 12.97 18.17
N THR A 14 11.99 11.88 17.60
CA THR A 14 10.64 11.36 17.80
C THR A 14 10.68 9.97 18.40
N ALA A 15 9.65 9.61 19.17
CA ALA A 15 9.43 8.27 19.68
C ALA A 15 8.01 7.81 19.36
N ALA A 16 7.86 6.55 18.95
CA ALA A 16 6.56 5.92 18.76
C ALA A 16 6.32 4.92 19.89
N VAL A 17 5.12 4.91 20.44
CA VAL A 17 4.74 3.92 21.46
C VAL A 17 4.42 2.59 20.77
N ASP A 18 5.00 1.53 21.29
CA ASP A 18 4.76 0.15 20.82
C ASP A 18 3.30 -0.26 20.99
N GLU A 19 2.77 -1.00 20.02
CA GLU A 19 1.35 -1.41 19.99
C GLU A 19 0.99 -2.33 21.14
N LYS A 20 1.89 -3.25 21.54
CA LYS A 20 1.65 -4.17 22.65
C LYS A 20 1.54 -3.42 23.99
N LYS A 21 2.37 -2.37 24.16
CA LYS A 21 2.29 -1.50 25.36
C LYS A 21 0.99 -0.71 25.39
N LEU A 22 0.56 -0.15 24.25
CA LEU A 22 -0.74 0.55 24.16
C LEU A 22 -1.91 -0.40 24.39
N ALA A 23 -1.87 -1.61 23.83
CA ALA A 23 -2.89 -2.63 24.02
C ALA A 23 -2.98 -3.04 25.49
N GLN A 24 -1.85 -3.18 26.19
CA GLN A 24 -1.82 -3.48 27.62
C GLN A 24 -2.46 -2.35 28.43
N LEU A 25 -2.03 -1.10 28.21
CA LEU A 25 -2.58 0.08 28.89
C LEU A 25 -4.10 0.22 28.67
N CYS A 26 -4.56 0.00 27.44
CA CYS A 26 -5.98 0.05 27.11
C CYS A 26 -6.78 -1.05 27.84
N ARG A 27 -6.24 -2.26 27.94
CA ARG A 27 -6.87 -3.36 28.70
C ARG A 27 -6.97 -3.06 30.19
N GLU A 28 -5.91 -2.54 30.81
CA GLU A 28 -5.89 -2.16 32.21
C GLU A 28 -6.95 -1.10 32.53
N ASN A 29 -7.20 -0.19 31.58
CA ASN A 29 -8.21 0.86 31.73
C ASN A 29 -9.58 0.50 31.12
N ARG A 30 -9.80 -0.73 30.64
CA ARG A 30 -11.05 -1.20 30.01
C ARG A 30 -11.48 -0.33 28.81
N ILE A 31 -10.53 0.15 28.04
CA ILE A 31 -10.74 0.97 26.85
C ILE A 31 -10.41 0.11 25.60
N SER A 32 -11.26 0.16 24.58
CA SER A 32 -10.98 -0.51 23.31
C SER A 32 -9.83 0.17 22.57
N PHE A 33 -8.86 -0.64 22.11
CA PHE A 33 -7.72 -0.17 21.35
C PHE A 33 -7.97 -0.35 19.84
N THR A 34 -7.91 0.74 19.10
CA THR A 34 -8.10 0.75 17.63
C THR A 34 -6.81 1.21 16.97
N VAL A 35 -6.44 0.55 15.90
CA VAL A 35 -5.31 0.96 15.03
C VAL A 35 -5.83 1.24 13.63
N ASP A 36 -5.46 2.39 13.06
CA ASP A 36 -5.67 2.72 11.65
C ASP A 36 -4.37 2.50 10.89
N LEU A 37 -4.35 1.49 10.03
CA LEU A 37 -3.17 1.16 9.22
C LEU A 37 -3.07 2.00 7.94
N GLY A 38 -4.19 2.43 7.41
CA GLY A 38 -4.24 3.18 6.15
C GLY A 38 -3.92 2.34 4.91
N SER A 39 -2.74 1.75 4.81
CA SER A 39 -2.21 1.07 3.61
C SER A 39 -2.88 -0.27 3.25
N GLY A 40 -3.19 -1.12 4.23
CA GLY A 40 -4.06 -2.30 4.07
C GLY A 40 -3.47 -3.48 3.30
N THR A 41 -2.20 -3.85 3.49
CA THR A 41 -1.71 -5.14 2.98
C THR A 41 -2.24 -6.30 3.83
N LEU A 42 -2.60 -7.43 3.21
CA LEU A 42 -3.02 -8.65 3.90
C LEU A 42 -1.93 -9.72 3.95
N VAL A 43 -0.81 -9.50 3.27
CA VAL A 43 0.32 -10.42 3.20
C VAL A 43 1.59 -9.74 3.65
N ASN A 44 2.55 -10.54 4.09
CA ASN A 44 3.89 -10.06 4.40
C ASN A 44 4.60 -9.65 3.09
N LEU A 45 4.80 -8.34 2.89
CA LEU A 45 5.43 -7.81 1.69
C LEU A 45 6.91 -8.22 1.56
N GLU A 46 7.58 -8.56 2.66
CA GLU A 46 8.96 -9.02 2.68
C GLU A 46 9.14 -10.34 1.90
N GLU A 47 8.11 -11.19 1.84
CA GLU A 47 8.10 -12.41 1.03
C GLU A 47 8.23 -12.13 -0.48
N PHE A 48 7.90 -10.91 -0.88
CA PHE A 48 7.99 -10.43 -2.26
C PHE A 48 9.21 -9.50 -2.49
N GLY A 49 10.14 -9.42 -1.52
CA GLY A 49 11.31 -8.55 -1.59
C GLY A 49 11.02 -7.06 -1.37
N LEU A 50 9.86 -6.75 -0.81
CA LEU A 50 9.44 -5.40 -0.50
C LEU A 50 9.69 -5.07 0.98
N PRO A 51 9.74 -3.78 1.37
CA PRO A 51 9.84 -3.39 2.76
C PRO A 51 8.66 -3.88 3.60
N HIS A 52 8.91 -4.13 4.88
CA HIS A 52 7.84 -4.48 5.83
C HIS A 52 6.80 -3.38 5.94
N GLU A 53 5.53 -3.80 5.88
CA GLU A 53 4.36 -2.97 6.17
C GLU A 53 3.41 -3.78 7.07
N PRO A 54 2.95 -3.20 8.20
CA PRO A 54 2.12 -3.95 9.15
C PRO A 54 0.83 -4.45 8.51
N THR A 55 0.51 -5.71 8.78
CA THR A 55 -0.76 -6.31 8.35
C THR A 55 -1.84 -6.17 9.44
N PRO A 56 -3.13 -6.24 9.09
CA PRO A 56 -4.21 -6.32 10.07
C PRO A 56 -4.06 -7.53 11.02
N ALA A 57 -3.55 -8.65 10.54
CA ALA A 57 -3.33 -9.86 11.35
C ALA A 57 -2.26 -9.64 12.41
N GLU A 58 -1.11 -9.06 12.06
CA GLU A 58 -0.05 -8.70 13.00
C GLU A 58 -0.54 -7.69 14.05
N THR A 59 -1.29 -6.69 13.62
CA THR A 59 -1.81 -5.64 14.49
C THR A 59 -2.83 -6.18 15.50
N ILE A 60 -3.70 -7.11 15.08
CA ILE A 60 -4.61 -7.83 16.00
C ILE A 60 -3.81 -8.72 16.96
N ALA A 61 -2.79 -9.42 16.47
CA ALA A 61 -1.92 -10.24 17.31
C ALA A 61 -1.13 -9.40 18.33
N ALA A 62 -0.79 -8.15 18.01
CA ALA A 62 -0.20 -7.19 18.92
C ALA A 62 -1.17 -6.68 20.00
N GLY A 63 -2.49 -6.96 19.86
CA GLY A 63 -3.50 -6.69 20.87
C GLY A 63 -4.50 -5.59 20.51
N ALA A 64 -4.57 -5.17 19.27
CA ALA A 64 -5.62 -4.25 18.82
C ALA A 64 -6.99 -4.94 18.86
N ASP A 65 -8.01 -4.21 19.30
CA ASP A 65 -9.39 -4.68 19.32
C ASP A 65 -10.07 -4.46 17.97
N LEU A 66 -9.70 -3.40 17.28
CA LEU A 66 -10.16 -3.06 15.93
C LEU A 66 -8.98 -2.56 15.10
N VAL A 67 -9.00 -2.90 13.83
CA VAL A 67 -8.06 -2.39 12.82
C VAL A 67 -8.85 -1.85 11.64
N THR A 68 -8.48 -0.65 11.16
CA THR A 68 -9.05 -0.03 9.97
C THR A 68 -8.00 0.10 8.88
N PHE A 69 -8.38 -0.05 7.63
CA PHE A 69 -7.49 0.09 6.48
C PHE A 69 -8.26 0.32 5.18
N SER A 70 -7.54 0.73 4.14
CA SER A 70 -8.11 1.05 2.81
C SER A 70 -8.03 -0.14 1.86
N GLY A 71 -9.05 -0.30 1.01
CA GLY A 71 -9.10 -1.35 -0.01
C GLY A 71 -8.35 -1.00 -1.30
N ASP A 72 -8.18 0.28 -1.59
CA ASP A 72 -7.68 0.83 -2.87
C ASP A 72 -6.17 1.15 -2.88
N LYS A 73 -5.46 0.77 -1.81
CA LYS A 73 -4.00 0.95 -1.71
C LYS A 73 -3.28 -0.38 -1.95
N LEU A 74 -2.47 -0.84 -1.00
CA LEU A 74 -1.68 -2.08 -1.14
C LEU A 74 -2.54 -3.34 -1.29
N LEU A 75 -3.78 -3.34 -0.81
CA LEU A 75 -4.72 -4.42 -1.06
C LEU A 75 -5.02 -4.62 -2.56
N GLY A 76 -4.96 -3.54 -3.36
CA GLY A 76 -5.20 -3.61 -4.80
C GLY A 76 -6.66 -3.76 -5.21
N GLY A 77 -7.59 -3.43 -4.32
CA GLY A 77 -9.04 -3.48 -4.53
C GLY A 77 -9.66 -2.12 -4.88
N PRO A 78 -11.00 -2.02 -4.87
CA PRO A 78 -11.71 -0.77 -5.03
C PRO A 78 -11.59 0.11 -3.78
N GLN A 79 -11.93 1.39 -3.92
CA GLN A 79 -11.98 2.31 -2.80
C GLN A 79 -13.02 1.83 -1.78
N ALA A 80 -12.54 1.46 -0.60
CA ALA A 80 -13.34 0.92 0.49
C ALA A 80 -12.63 1.16 1.83
N GLY A 81 -13.37 1.54 2.86
CA GLY A 81 -12.92 1.47 4.23
C GLY A 81 -13.26 0.09 4.81
N ILE A 82 -12.27 -0.62 5.32
CA ILE A 82 -12.42 -1.96 5.88
C ILE A 82 -12.14 -1.89 7.37
N ILE A 83 -13.00 -2.55 8.17
CA ILE A 83 -12.85 -2.65 9.62
C ILE A 83 -12.87 -4.12 10.01
N VAL A 84 -11.84 -4.57 10.69
CA VAL A 84 -11.73 -5.94 11.22
C VAL A 84 -11.42 -5.91 12.72
N GLY A 85 -11.73 -6.99 13.45
CA GLY A 85 -11.42 -7.10 14.86
C GLY A 85 -12.46 -7.84 15.68
N LYS A 86 -12.58 -7.52 16.97
CA LYS A 86 -13.45 -8.23 17.92
C LYS A 86 -14.92 -8.20 17.51
N GLN A 87 -15.53 -9.36 17.52
CA GLN A 87 -16.90 -9.57 17.02
C GLN A 87 -17.95 -8.71 17.73
N ASP A 88 -17.83 -8.50 19.03
CA ASP A 88 -18.76 -7.68 19.82
C ASP A 88 -18.70 -6.19 19.39
N LEU A 89 -17.50 -5.68 19.13
CA LEU A 89 -17.30 -4.32 18.63
C LEU A 89 -17.80 -4.17 17.20
N ILE A 90 -17.51 -5.13 16.33
CA ILE A 90 -18.05 -5.14 14.95
C ILE A 90 -19.58 -5.20 14.96
N LYS A 91 -20.20 -6.00 15.87
CA LYS A 91 -21.66 -6.00 16.04
C LYS A 91 -22.22 -4.63 16.46
N LYS A 92 -21.53 -3.91 17.35
CA LYS A 92 -21.93 -2.53 17.74
C LYS A 92 -21.86 -1.56 16.55
N ILE A 93 -20.75 -1.58 15.78
CA ILE A 93 -20.59 -0.77 14.57
C ILE A 93 -21.71 -1.06 13.57
N ARG A 94 -22.02 -2.33 13.31
CA ARG A 94 -23.06 -2.74 12.38
C ARG A 94 -24.48 -2.30 12.77
N ARG A 95 -24.73 -2.03 14.04
CA ARG A 95 -26.03 -1.51 14.56
C ARG A 95 -26.12 0.02 14.48
N ASN A 96 -24.99 0.72 14.28
CA ASN A 96 -25.01 2.18 14.20
C ASN A 96 -25.78 2.65 12.95
N PRO A 97 -26.74 3.60 13.09
CA PRO A 97 -27.49 4.13 11.95
C PRO A 97 -26.62 4.73 10.84
N MET A 98 -25.45 5.31 11.17
CA MET A 98 -24.50 5.87 10.21
C MET A 98 -24.02 4.83 9.18
N LYS A 99 -24.06 3.53 9.52
CA LYS A 99 -23.75 2.46 8.55
C LYS A 99 -24.58 2.58 7.28
N ARG A 100 -25.83 3.04 7.37
CA ARG A 100 -26.71 3.20 6.20
C ARG A 100 -26.21 4.26 5.25
N ALA A 101 -25.67 5.36 5.79
CA ALA A 101 -25.11 6.46 4.99
C ALA A 101 -23.73 6.12 4.41
N LEU A 102 -22.91 5.36 5.15
CA LEU A 102 -21.51 5.05 4.82
C LEU A 102 -21.32 3.72 4.07
N ARG A 103 -22.39 2.99 3.77
CA ARG A 103 -22.29 1.68 3.11
C ARG A 103 -21.79 1.81 1.68
N LEU A 104 -21.00 0.85 1.27
CA LEU A 104 -20.61 0.66 -0.12
C LEU A 104 -21.80 0.22 -0.98
N ASP A 105 -21.74 0.52 -2.26
CA ASP A 105 -22.66 -0.02 -3.28
C ASP A 105 -22.34 -1.50 -3.59
N LYS A 106 -23.26 -2.15 -4.32
CA LYS A 106 -23.13 -3.58 -4.64
C LYS A 106 -21.95 -3.89 -5.56
N MET A 107 -21.63 -2.99 -6.49
CA MET A 107 -20.53 -3.19 -7.45
C MET A 107 -19.18 -3.16 -6.73
N THR A 108 -19.00 -2.17 -5.86
CA THR A 108 -17.79 -2.07 -5.02
C THR A 108 -17.62 -3.30 -4.11
N ILE A 109 -18.71 -3.79 -3.51
CA ILE A 109 -18.67 -5.00 -2.68
C ILE A 109 -18.30 -6.24 -3.52
N ALA A 110 -18.85 -6.39 -4.72
CA ALA A 110 -18.54 -7.50 -5.62
C ALA A 110 -17.07 -7.46 -6.06
N ALA A 111 -16.56 -6.28 -6.44
CA ALA A 111 -15.17 -6.09 -6.81
C ALA A 111 -14.23 -6.40 -5.64
N LEU A 112 -14.55 -5.92 -4.43
CA LEU A 112 -13.76 -6.22 -3.23
C LEU A 112 -13.76 -7.72 -2.91
N SER A 113 -14.91 -8.40 -3.05
CA SER A 113 -15.01 -9.87 -2.87
C SER A 113 -14.10 -10.60 -3.84
N ALA A 114 -14.09 -10.22 -5.13
CA ALA A 114 -13.20 -10.82 -6.13
C ALA A 114 -11.72 -10.63 -5.78
N VAL A 115 -11.33 -9.44 -5.28
CA VAL A 115 -9.96 -9.21 -4.83
C VAL A 115 -9.62 -10.06 -3.61
N MET A 116 -10.52 -10.18 -2.62
CA MET A 116 -10.30 -11.03 -1.45
C MET A 116 -10.12 -12.51 -1.84
N ASP A 117 -10.80 -12.99 -2.87
CA ASP A 117 -10.63 -14.36 -3.37
C ASP A 117 -9.23 -14.60 -3.97
N LEU A 118 -8.58 -13.58 -4.53
CA LEU A 118 -7.18 -13.70 -4.99
C LEU A 118 -6.23 -13.98 -3.82
N TYR A 119 -6.47 -13.38 -2.66
CA TYR A 119 -5.67 -13.60 -1.45
C TYR A 119 -5.78 -15.01 -0.85
N ARG A 120 -6.75 -15.81 -1.30
CA ARG A 120 -6.85 -17.23 -0.93
C ARG A 120 -5.85 -18.12 -1.66
N GLN A 121 -5.13 -17.58 -2.65
CA GLN A 121 -4.11 -18.26 -3.45
C GLN A 121 -2.80 -17.46 -3.39
N PRO A 122 -2.06 -17.51 -2.27
CA PRO A 122 -0.86 -16.68 -2.06
C PRO A 122 0.19 -16.86 -3.14
N GLU A 123 0.32 -18.07 -3.67
CA GLU A 123 1.28 -18.44 -4.72
C GLU A 123 1.03 -17.72 -6.06
N LYS A 124 -0.19 -17.20 -6.27
CA LYS A 124 -0.57 -16.48 -7.50
C LYS A 124 -0.69 -14.97 -7.33
N LEU A 125 -0.50 -14.45 -6.12
CA LEU A 125 -0.74 -13.03 -5.83
C LEU A 125 0.05 -12.08 -6.72
N ILE A 126 1.36 -12.34 -6.91
CA ILE A 126 2.22 -11.50 -7.77
C ILE A 126 1.66 -11.38 -9.19
N SER A 127 1.16 -12.48 -9.75
CA SER A 127 0.60 -12.47 -11.11
C SER A 127 -0.80 -11.86 -11.17
N SER A 128 -1.57 -11.98 -10.09
CA SER A 128 -2.99 -11.64 -10.06
C SER A 128 -3.27 -10.19 -9.64
N ILE A 129 -2.43 -9.62 -8.76
CA ILE A 129 -2.59 -8.24 -8.28
C ILE A 129 -1.63 -7.32 -9.03
N PRO A 130 -2.14 -6.43 -9.91
CA PRO A 130 -1.29 -5.58 -10.76
C PRO A 130 -0.31 -4.70 -9.97
N GLY A 131 -0.74 -4.13 -8.83
CA GLY A 131 0.10 -3.31 -7.96
C GLY A 131 1.27 -4.12 -7.40
N LEU A 132 1.01 -5.30 -6.84
CA LEU A 132 2.04 -6.16 -6.27
C LEU A 132 3.02 -6.64 -7.37
N ARG A 133 2.49 -7.03 -8.54
CA ARG A 133 3.30 -7.40 -9.69
C ARG A 133 4.23 -6.28 -10.14
N ALA A 134 3.74 -5.03 -10.16
CA ALA A 134 4.55 -3.89 -10.56
C ALA A 134 5.66 -3.60 -9.54
N LEU A 135 5.33 -3.65 -8.24
CA LEU A 135 6.26 -3.36 -7.16
C LEU A 135 7.34 -4.44 -6.97
N SER A 136 7.02 -5.71 -7.23
CA SER A 136 7.96 -6.83 -7.10
C SER A 136 8.89 -7.03 -8.31
N ARG A 137 8.76 -6.20 -9.36
CA ARG A 137 9.65 -6.29 -10.54
C ARG A 137 11.08 -5.93 -10.19
N LYS A 138 12.02 -6.75 -10.66
CA LYS A 138 13.45 -6.49 -10.49
C LYS A 138 13.92 -5.34 -11.41
N PRO A 139 14.90 -4.53 -10.97
CA PRO A 139 15.45 -3.43 -11.78
C PRO A 139 15.91 -3.89 -13.17
N GLU A 140 16.47 -5.11 -13.27
CA GLU A 140 16.96 -5.69 -14.51
C GLU A 140 15.81 -5.92 -15.52
N GLU A 141 14.66 -6.40 -15.04
CA GLU A 141 13.46 -6.60 -15.88
C GLU A 141 12.88 -5.27 -16.37
N ILE A 142 12.91 -4.24 -15.51
CA ILE A 142 12.49 -2.89 -15.86
C ILE A 142 13.44 -2.32 -16.91
N ASN A 143 14.75 -2.46 -16.72
CA ASN A 143 15.77 -2.02 -17.67
C ASN A 143 15.60 -2.70 -19.05
N GLN A 144 15.34 -4.01 -19.07
CA GLN A 144 15.03 -4.73 -20.33
C GLN A 144 13.79 -4.17 -21.03
N THR A 145 12.76 -3.79 -20.27
CA THR A 145 11.58 -3.13 -20.83
C THR A 145 11.95 -1.77 -21.43
N CYS A 146 12.75 -0.96 -20.72
CA CYS A 146 13.27 0.32 -21.24
C CYS A 146 14.03 0.13 -22.55
N LYS A 147 14.93 -0.88 -22.63
CA LYS A 147 15.68 -1.19 -23.87
C LYS A 147 14.77 -1.52 -25.06
N LYS A 148 13.64 -2.15 -24.84
CA LYS A 148 12.68 -2.49 -25.91
C LYS A 148 11.95 -1.28 -26.45
N ILE A 149 11.67 -0.28 -25.61
CA ILE A 149 10.82 0.87 -25.97
C ILE A 149 11.59 2.18 -26.21
N ILE A 150 12.91 2.25 -25.89
CA ILE A 150 13.68 3.48 -26.02
C ILE A 150 13.76 3.96 -27.47
N LYS A 151 13.95 3.05 -28.45
CA LYS A 151 14.08 3.42 -29.85
C LYS A 151 12.80 4.08 -30.40
N PRO A 152 11.61 3.48 -30.29
CA PRO A 152 10.37 4.14 -30.70
C PRO A 152 10.14 5.50 -30.04
N ILE A 153 10.54 5.66 -28.78
CA ILE A 153 10.41 6.94 -28.06
C ILE A 153 11.38 7.97 -28.64
N SER A 154 12.65 7.60 -28.85
CA SER A 154 13.65 8.46 -29.44
C SER A 154 13.26 8.93 -30.85
N ASP A 155 12.75 8.00 -31.67
CA ASP A 155 12.28 8.31 -33.02
C ASP A 155 11.07 9.29 -33.00
N TRP A 156 10.18 9.12 -32.01
CA TRP A 156 9.00 9.99 -31.87
C TRP A 156 9.33 11.41 -31.39
N VAL A 157 10.25 11.57 -30.42
CA VAL A 157 10.57 12.90 -29.87
C VAL A 157 11.55 13.67 -30.74
N GLY A 158 12.27 12.99 -31.64
CA GLY A 158 13.22 13.58 -32.59
C GLY A 158 14.44 14.24 -31.95
N ASN A 159 15.15 15.03 -32.71
CA ASN A 159 16.42 15.63 -32.31
C ASN A 159 16.33 16.76 -31.29
N SER A 160 15.10 17.17 -30.93
CA SER A 160 14.86 18.21 -29.92
C SER A 160 15.09 17.72 -28.49
N PHE A 161 15.18 16.42 -28.29
CA PHE A 161 15.35 15.80 -26.98
C PHE A 161 16.43 14.71 -27.00
N SER A 162 17.13 14.58 -25.88
CA SER A 162 17.99 13.43 -25.57
C SER A 162 17.18 12.38 -24.82
N VAL A 163 17.26 11.14 -25.26
CA VAL A 163 16.55 10.00 -24.62
C VAL A 163 17.59 8.98 -24.18
N GLN A 164 17.56 8.66 -22.88
CA GLN A 164 18.51 7.70 -22.30
C GLN A 164 17.87 6.85 -21.21
N ILE A 165 18.39 5.64 -21.00
CA ILE A 165 18.00 4.81 -19.87
C ILE A 165 18.87 5.21 -18.68
N ILE A 166 18.22 5.45 -17.54
CA ILE A 166 18.89 5.80 -16.29
C ILE A 166 18.50 4.82 -15.18
N GLU A 167 19.42 4.56 -14.26
CA GLU A 167 19.09 3.97 -12.98
C GLU A 167 18.42 5.02 -12.11
N CYS A 168 17.38 4.61 -11.40
CA CYS A 168 16.63 5.50 -10.52
C CYS A 168 16.01 4.72 -9.36
N GLU A 169 15.31 5.44 -8.50
CA GLU A 169 14.52 4.87 -7.44
C GLU A 169 13.04 5.16 -7.67
N SER A 170 12.22 4.12 -7.50
CA SER A 170 10.76 4.23 -7.55
C SER A 170 10.18 4.34 -6.15
N GLN A 171 9.11 5.10 -6.02
CA GLN A 171 8.32 5.19 -4.80
C GLN A 171 7.18 4.16 -4.86
N VAL A 172 6.84 3.53 -3.71
CA VAL A 172 5.78 2.52 -3.63
C VAL A 172 4.41 3.12 -3.93
N GLY A 173 4.19 4.37 -3.58
CA GLY A 173 2.97 5.12 -3.89
C GLY A 173 2.77 6.30 -2.95
N SER A 174 1.89 7.23 -3.34
CA SER A 174 1.58 8.42 -2.52
C SER A 174 0.80 8.09 -1.25
N GLY A 175 0.20 6.92 -1.18
CA GLY A 175 -0.62 6.47 -0.05
C GLY A 175 0.05 5.43 0.85
N SER A 176 1.30 5.02 0.56
CA SER A 176 1.98 3.95 1.30
C SER A 176 3.49 4.07 1.21
N MET A 177 4.17 3.92 2.34
CA MET A 177 5.63 3.85 2.46
C MET A 177 6.40 5.00 1.74
N PRO A 178 6.17 6.28 2.06
CA PRO A 178 6.72 7.42 1.33
C PRO A 178 8.25 7.50 1.36
N ASN A 179 8.89 6.98 2.40
CA ASN A 179 10.34 7.00 2.57
C ASN A 179 11.03 5.70 2.12
N ARG A 180 10.26 4.73 1.62
CA ARG A 180 10.79 3.47 1.11
C ARG A 180 10.88 3.54 -0.40
N ARG A 181 12.10 3.62 -0.89
CA ARG A 181 12.37 3.65 -2.32
C ARG A 181 12.88 2.29 -2.78
N LEU A 182 12.47 1.90 -3.97
CA LEU A 182 12.86 0.66 -4.62
C LEU A 182 13.81 0.98 -5.77
N LYS A 183 14.92 0.25 -5.89
CA LYS A 183 15.80 0.36 -7.06
C LYS A 183 15.00 0.09 -8.33
N SER A 184 15.22 0.89 -9.36
CA SER A 184 14.45 0.87 -10.59
C SER A 184 15.28 1.37 -11.78
N ALA A 185 14.68 1.36 -12.96
CA ALA A 185 15.21 1.99 -14.16
C ALA A 185 14.11 2.82 -14.82
N ALA A 186 14.50 3.88 -15.52
CA ALA A 186 13.58 4.74 -16.24
C ALA A 186 14.16 5.20 -17.57
N ILE A 187 13.29 5.69 -18.46
CA ILE A 187 13.69 6.43 -19.65
C ILE A 187 13.62 7.91 -19.30
N SER A 188 14.77 8.59 -19.36
CA SER A 188 14.87 10.03 -19.20
C SER A 188 14.75 10.70 -20.56
N ILE A 189 13.90 11.72 -20.66
CA ILE A 189 13.72 12.55 -21.85
C ILE A 189 14.08 13.98 -21.46
N THR A 190 15.19 14.50 -21.99
CA THR A 190 15.71 15.80 -21.61
C THR A 190 15.77 16.72 -22.85
N PRO A 191 15.24 17.96 -22.78
CA PRO A 191 15.34 18.90 -23.90
C PRO A 191 16.79 19.23 -24.20
N ASN A 192 17.15 19.31 -25.50
CA ASN A 192 18.47 19.71 -25.98
C ASN A 192 18.64 21.24 -25.99
N PHE A 193 17.66 21.98 -25.47
CA PHE A 193 17.75 23.44 -25.41
C PHE A 193 18.60 23.88 -24.21
N SER A 194 19.62 24.67 -24.48
CA SER A 194 20.30 25.41 -23.43
C SER A 194 19.30 26.39 -22.81
N LYS A 195 19.12 26.35 -21.51
CA LYS A 195 18.41 27.44 -20.80
C LYS A 195 19.17 28.73 -21.10
N ARG A 196 18.57 29.63 -21.85
CA ARG A 196 19.00 31.03 -21.92
C ARG A 196 18.67 31.74 -20.64
#